data_534add899f13e675ea1f4693bb70f09e
#
_entry.id   534add899f13e675ea1f4693bb70f09e
#
_cell.length_a   1.000
_cell.length_b   1.000
_cell.length_c   1.000
_cell.angle_alpha   90.00
_cell.angle_beta   90.00
_cell.angle_gamma   90.00
#
_symmetry.space_group_name_H-M   'P 1'
#
loop_
_entity.id
_entity.type
_entity.pdbx_description
1 polymer ?
#
loop_
_entity_poly.entity_id
_entity_poly.type
_entity_poly.pdbx_seq_one_letter_code
_entity_poly.pdbx_strand_id
1 'polypeptide(L)'
;MENLRSNNMKSGMQQAPSRSLLNAVGMTPEEMRKPIIGIVSSFNEIVPGHINLDKISDAVKLGVAEAGGTPVVFPAIAVCDGIAMGHIGMKYSLCSRDLIADSTETVAMAHQFDALVMIPNCDKTVPGMLMAAARLNIPTVFVSGGPMLSGRVKGKNTSLSSMFEAVGAYAAGKISEDDVMEFENKTCPTCGSCSGMYTANSMNCLTEVLGMGLRGNGTIPAVYSERIRLAKRAGYAVMEMLKRDIRPRDIMTKEAFINALTMDMALGCSTNSMLHLPAIAYEAGVELNVDIANEISAKTPNLCHLAPAGHTYIEELNEAGGIYAVMKEISKLGLLNLDCMTVTGKTVGENIKNAVNLDTDVIRPAENPYSKVGGIAVLKGNIAPDSCVVKRSAVLPEMLKHSGPARVFDCEEDAIAAIKGGKIVPGDVVVIRYEGPKGGPGMREMLNPTSAIAGMGLDTTVALITDGRFSGASRGASIGHASPEAAVGGPIGLLQDGDIIDIDINANTINARVSEEEFAKRRENWKPRINEVTGYLARYRKLVSGAPRGAVLTVDEL
;
A
#
# COMPACT_ATOMS: atom_id res chain seq x y z
N MET A 1 -30.49 -12.88 17.52
CA MET A 1 -29.04 -13.18 17.42
C MET A 1 -28.60 -13.85 18.72
N GLU A 2 -28.78 -15.16 18.80
CA GLU A 2 -28.55 -15.90 20.06
C GLU A 2 -27.06 -16.21 20.33
N ASN A 3 -26.19 -16.24 19.32
CA ASN A 3 -24.79 -16.61 19.45
C ASN A 3 -23.81 -15.43 19.21
N LEU A 4 -23.93 -14.40 20.04
CA LEU A 4 -22.98 -13.28 20.00
C LEU A 4 -21.68 -13.63 20.73
N ARG A 5 -20.52 -13.31 20.16
CA ARG A 5 -19.21 -13.47 20.80
C ARG A 5 -19.12 -12.67 22.11
N SER A 6 -19.69 -11.46 22.11
CA SER A 6 -19.74 -10.58 23.28
C SER A 6 -20.51 -11.18 24.46
N ASN A 7 -21.30 -12.24 24.27
CA ASN A 7 -21.93 -12.97 25.37
C ASN A 7 -20.89 -13.55 26.34
N ASN A 8 -19.66 -13.85 25.90
CA ASN A 8 -18.59 -14.33 26.75
C ASN A 8 -18.18 -13.33 27.85
N MET A 9 -18.50 -12.04 27.70
CA MET A 9 -18.18 -11.01 28.70
C MET A 9 -19.42 -10.34 29.32
N LYS A 10 -20.63 -10.57 28.78
CA LYS A 10 -21.84 -9.87 29.25
C LYS A 10 -22.98 -10.76 29.66
N SER A 11 -22.96 -12.06 29.35
CA SER A 11 -24.11 -12.95 29.63
C SER A 11 -23.85 -13.88 30.83
N GLY A 12 -24.94 -14.15 31.59
CA GLY A 12 -24.91 -15.03 32.76
C GLY A 12 -24.39 -14.37 34.04
N MET A 13 -24.65 -15.04 35.18
CA MET A 13 -24.30 -14.49 36.50
C MET A 13 -22.77 -14.43 36.69
N GLN A 14 -22.02 -15.39 36.14
CA GLN A 14 -20.57 -15.42 36.24
C GLN A 14 -19.87 -14.23 35.60
N GLN A 15 -20.53 -13.55 34.65
CA GLN A 15 -20.04 -12.34 33.98
C GLN A 15 -20.44 -11.02 34.68
N ALA A 16 -21.03 -11.09 35.91
CA ALA A 16 -21.33 -9.90 36.67
C ALA A 16 -20.10 -8.99 36.93
N PRO A 17 -18.88 -9.51 37.21
CA PRO A 17 -17.69 -8.68 37.33
C PRO A 17 -17.37 -7.93 36.05
N SER A 18 -17.44 -8.58 34.90
CA SER A 18 -17.20 -7.93 33.58
C SER A 18 -18.24 -6.86 33.29
N ARG A 19 -19.53 -7.12 33.56
CA ARG A 19 -20.59 -6.12 33.42
C ARG A 19 -20.40 -4.92 34.35
N SER A 20 -19.86 -5.13 35.56
CA SER A 20 -19.51 -4.03 36.45
C SER A 20 -18.49 -3.08 35.84
N LEU A 21 -17.48 -3.64 35.10
CA LEU A 21 -16.51 -2.84 34.37
C LEU A 21 -17.13 -2.16 33.14
N LEU A 22 -18.04 -2.82 32.44
CA LEU A 22 -18.79 -2.20 31.34
C LEU A 22 -19.67 -1.05 31.84
N ASN A 23 -20.29 -1.17 33.02
CA ASN A 23 -20.98 -0.06 33.69
C ASN A 23 -20.02 1.12 33.99
N ALA A 24 -18.79 0.84 34.41
CA ALA A 24 -17.80 1.87 34.73
C ALA A 24 -17.37 2.71 33.52
N VAL A 25 -17.48 2.17 32.29
CA VAL A 25 -17.25 2.92 31.03
C VAL A 25 -18.54 3.55 30.51
N GLY A 26 -19.64 3.55 31.30
CA GLY A 26 -20.90 4.20 30.98
C GLY A 26 -21.86 3.39 30.09
N MET A 27 -21.58 2.10 29.86
CA MET A 27 -22.48 1.26 29.06
C MET A 27 -23.74 0.92 29.83
N THR A 28 -24.91 1.19 29.23
CA THR A 28 -26.22 0.92 29.85
C THR A 28 -26.62 -0.55 29.71
N PRO A 29 -27.56 -1.06 30.53
CA PRO A 29 -28.11 -2.40 30.36
C PRO A 29 -28.75 -2.64 29.00
N GLU A 30 -29.34 -1.61 28.37
CA GLU A 30 -29.93 -1.66 27.04
C GLU A 30 -28.86 -1.85 25.97
N GLU A 31 -27.73 -1.16 26.10
CA GLU A 31 -26.57 -1.30 25.20
C GLU A 31 -25.91 -2.67 25.33
N MET A 32 -25.81 -3.21 26.57
CA MET A 32 -25.27 -4.55 26.81
C MET A 32 -26.09 -5.68 26.18
N ARG A 33 -27.40 -5.46 25.90
CA ARG A 33 -28.27 -6.44 25.24
C ARG A 33 -28.02 -6.50 23.73
N LYS A 34 -27.39 -5.48 23.15
CA LYS A 34 -27.13 -5.39 21.72
C LYS A 34 -25.79 -6.05 21.37
N PRO A 35 -25.54 -6.35 20.09
CA PRO A 35 -24.19 -6.70 19.61
C PRO A 35 -23.20 -5.56 19.90
N ILE A 36 -22.00 -5.91 20.36
CA ILE A 36 -20.93 -4.94 20.61
C ILE A 36 -20.01 -4.89 19.39
N ILE A 37 -19.95 -3.74 18.74
CA ILE A 37 -19.20 -3.52 17.51
C ILE A 37 -17.92 -2.73 17.82
N GLY A 38 -16.77 -3.35 17.58
CA GLY A 38 -15.48 -2.68 17.71
C GLY A 38 -15.23 -1.74 16.52
N ILE A 39 -14.88 -0.49 16.82
CA ILE A 39 -14.46 0.49 15.82
C ILE A 39 -12.96 0.71 16.01
N VAL A 40 -12.17 0.19 15.07
CA VAL A 40 -10.71 0.28 15.09
C VAL A 40 -10.31 1.56 14.39
N SER A 41 -9.88 2.57 15.12
CA SER A 41 -9.51 3.87 14.55
C SER A 41 -8.01 4.12 14.70
N SER A 42 -7.35 4.46 13.60
CA SER A 42 -5.95 4.89 13.63
C SER A 42 -5.79 6.42 13.75
N PHE A 43 -6.79 7.09 14.32
CA PHE A 43 -6.74 8.52 14.62
C PHE A 43 -5.46 8.89 15.38
N ASN A 44 -4.82 9.96 14.96
CA ASN A 44 -3.74 10.66 15.66
C ASN A 44 -3.54 12.05 15.04
N GLU A 45 -2.76 12.90 15.73
CA GLU A 45 -2.58 14.30 15.36
C GLU A 45 -1.30 14.56 14.55
N ILE A 46 -0.48 13.52 14.26
CA ILE A 46 0.79 13.68 13.51
C ILE A 46 0.69 13.23 12.05
N VAL A 47 -0.22 12.30 11.73
CA VAL A 47 -0.38 11.79 10.36
C VAL A 47 -1.47 12.60 9.65
N PRO A 48 -1.17 13.36 8.58
CA PRO A 48 -2.15 14.18 7.88
C PRO A 48 -3.39 13.41 7.39
N GLY A 49 -3.20 12.14 7.01
CA GLY A 49 -4.29 11.24 6.62
C GLY A 49 -5.20 10.79 7.76
N HIS A 50 -4.83 11.06 9.01
CA HIS A 50 -5.51 10.49 10.18
C HIS A 50 -6.15 11.52 11.10
N ILE A 51 -5.85 12.80 10.92
CA ILE A 51 -6.31 13.86 11.83
C ILE A 51 -7.84 14.05 11.84
N ASN A 52 -8.54 13.58 10.81
CA ASN A 52 -10.00 13.63 10.71
C ASN A 52 -10.70 12.29 11.02
N LEU A 53 -9.97 11.25 11.42
CA LEU A 53 -10.56 9.93 11.67
C LEU A 53 -11.42 9.89 12.93
N ASP A 54 -11.29 10.84 13.84
CA ASP A 54 -12.21 11.05 14.94
C ASP A 54 -13.64 11.30 14.43
N LYS A 55 -13.83 12.21 13.46
CA LYS A 55 -15.11 12.53 12.82
C LYS A 55 -15.67 11.33 12.03
N ILE A 56 -14.82 10.58 11.37
CA ILE A 56 -15.20 9.34 10.69
C ILE A 56 -15.69 8.31 11.71
N SER A 57 -14.97 8.14 12.83
CA SER A 57 -15.36 7.23 13.92
C SER A 57 -16.71 7.59 14.51
N ASP A 58 -16.96 8.87 14.76
CA ASP A 58 -18.25 9.35 15.28
C ASP A 58 -19.39 9.09 14.29
N ALA A 59 -19.17 9.29 13.01
CA ALA A 59 -20.15 8.98 11.97
C ALA A 59 -20.45 7.47 11.89
N VAL A 60 -19.43 6.62 12.01
CA VAL A 60 -19.61 5.15 12.07
C VAL A 60 -20.40 4.75 13.30
N LYS A 61 -20.10 5.34 14.48
CA LYS A 61 -20.85 5.09 15.73
C LYS A 61 -22.35 5.35 15.56
N LEU A 62 -22.70 6.48 14.92
CA LEU A 62 -24.10 6.81 14.63
C LEU A 62 -24.75 5.73 13.75
N GLY A 63 -24.09 5.30 12.67
CA GLY A 63 -24.61 4.26 11.79
C GLY A 63 -24.80 2.92 12.50
N VAL A 64 -23.84 2.50 13.34
CA VAL A 64 -23.95 1.27 14.14
C VAL A 64 -25.10 1.37 15.14
N ALA A 65 -25.22 2.49 15.86
CA ALA A 65 -26.28 2.69 16.87
C ALA A 65 -27.67 2.70 16.24
N GLU A 66 -27.86 3.42 15.10
CA GLU A 66 -29.13 3.44 14.34
C GLU A 66 -29.50 2.04 13.82
N ALA A 67 -28.51 1.21 13.45
CA ALA A 67 -28.73 -0.18 13.00
C ALA A 67 -28.91 -1.18 14.16
N GLY A 68 -28.89 -0.72 15.41
CA GLY A 68 -29.17 -1.54 16.60
C GLY A 68 -27.97 -2.22 17.24
N GLY A 69 -26.77 -1.77 16.98
CA GLY A 69 -25.52 -2.20 17.61
C GLY A 69 -25.08 -1.24 18.73
N THR A 70 -24.12 -1.68 19.55
CA THR A 70 -23.42 -0.85 20.54
C THR A 70 -21.98 -0.62 20.05
N PRO A 71 -21.63 0.59 19.59
CA PRO A 71 -20.31 0.89 19.06
C PRO A 71 -19.29 1.20 20.17
N VAL A 72 -18.11 0.61 20.10
CA VAL A 72 -16.98 0.87 21.02
C VAL A 72 -15.72 1.14 20.22
N VAL A 73 -15.11 2.32 20.40
CA VAL A 73 -13.89 2.71 19.70
C VAL A 73 -12.65 2.24 20.48
N PHE A 74 -11.67 1.70 19.76
CA PHE A 74 -10.33 1.46 20.29
C PHE A 74 -9.26 1.82 19.24
N PRO A 75 -8.05 2.22 19.68
CA PRO A 75 -7.05 2.75 18.77
C PRO A 75 -6.24 1.66 18.05
N ALA A 76 -5.80 1.95 16.83
CA ALA A 76 -4.62 1.37 16.21
C ALA A 76 -3.55 2.45 16.03
N ILE A 77 -2.28 2.03 16.00
CA ILE A 77 -1.17 2.95 15.75
C ILE A 77 -1.08 3.32 14.25
N ALA A 78 -0.35 4.39 13.94
CA ALA A 78 -0.02 4.76 12.58
C ALA A 78 1.36 5.44 12.51
N VAL A 79 2.04 5.26 11.37
CA VAL A 79 3.27 5.96 11.00
C VAL A 79 3.00 6.70 9.70
N CYS A 80 3.44 7.95 9.58
CA CYS A 80 3.39 8.70 8.34
C CYS A 80 4.68 8.45 7.54
N ASP A 81 4.57 7.75 6.43
CA ASP A 81 5.70 7.45 5.55
C ASP A 81 6.34 8.74 5.00
N GLY A 82 5.54 9.74 4.65
CA GLY A 82 6.04 11.01 4.16
C GLY A 82 6.89 11.77 5.18
N ILE A 83 6.48 11.81 6.46
CA ILE A 83 7.24 12.43 7.54
C ILE A 83 8.49 11.60 7.90
N ALA A 84 8.38 10.27 7.81
CA ALA A 84 9.48 9.36 8.11
C ALA A 84 10.52 9.24 6.97
N MET A 85 10.23 9.80 5.79
CA MET A 85 11.06 9.67 4.59
C MET A 85 12.45 10.30 4.78
N GLY A 86 13.50 9.57 4.36
CA GLY A 86 14.87 10.09 4.34
C GLY A 86 15.59 10.10 5.69
N HIS A 87 15.05 9.48 6.74
CA HIS A 87 15.71 9.30 8.03
C HIS A 87 15.39 7.95 8.69
N ILE A 88 15.98 7.67 9.85
CA ILE A 88 15.86 6.38 10.56
C ILE A 88 14.39 5.95 10.81
N GLY A 89 13.47 6.89 10.93
CA GLY A 89 12.04 6.64 11.13
C GLY A 89 11.42 5.76 10.06
N MET A 90 11.95 5.82 8.83
CA MET A 90 11.41 5.04 7.72
C MET A 90 11.58 3.52 7.89
N LYS A 91 12.56 3.07 8.69
CA LYS A 91 12.72 1.66 9.06
C LYS A 91 11.56 1.13 9.91
N TYR A 92 10.82 2.01 10.59
CA TYR A 92 9.65 1.67 11.40
C TYR A 92 8.34 1.65 10.61
N SER A 93 8.32 2.13 9.36
CA SER A 93 7.12 2.20 8.54
C SER A 93 6.55 0.80 8.26
N LEU A 94 7.26 -0.06 7.51
CA LEU A 94 6.74 -1.39 7.17
C LEU A 94 6.51 -2.26 8.42
N CYS A 95 7.39 -2.16 9.40
CA CYS A 95 7.26 -2.88 10.67
C CYS A 95 5.95 -2.57 11.40
N SER A 96 5.40 -1.36 11.25
CA SER A 96 4.13 -0.97 11.87
C SER A 96 2.94 -1.73 11.31
N ARG A 97 3.01 -2.24 10.07
CA ARG A 97 1.92 -3.01 9.44
C ARG A 97 1.57 -4.26 10.24
N ASP A 98 2.57 -5.06 10.57
CA ASP A 98 2.38 -6.30 11.33
C ASP A 98 2.00 -5.99 12.78
N LEU A 99 2.59 -4.96 13.38
CA LEU A 99 2.24 -4.52 14.74
C LEU A 99 0.78 -4.01 14.82
N ILE A 100 0.29 -3.34 13.77
CA ILE A 100 -1.12 -2.95 13.66
C ILE A 100 -2.03 -4.19 13.63
N ALA A 101 -1.65 -5.20 12.84
CA ALA A 101 -2.39 -6.46 12.78
C ALA A 101 -2.42 -7.16 14.15
N ASP A 102 -1.28 -7.32 14.80
CA ASP A 102 -1.13 -8.00 16.09
C ASP A 102 -1.88 -7.28 17.22
N SER A 103 -1.74 -5.95 17.30
CA SER A 103 -2.42 -5.17 18.34
C SER A 103 -3.94 -5.15 18.15
N THR A 104 -4.41 -5.05 16.91
CA THR A 104 -5.85 -5.10 16.57
C THR A 104 -6.44 -6.46 16.93
N GLU A 105 -5.77 -7.55 16.55
CA GLU A 105 -6.15 -8.92 16.93
C GLU A 105 -6.23 -9.07 18.45
N THR A 106 -5.18 -8.64 19.15
CA THR A 106 -5.07 -8.76 20.61
C THR A 106 -6.28 -8.11 21.30
N VAL A 107 -6.62 -6.87 20.94
CA VAL A 107 -7.75 -6.15 21.53
C VAL A 107 -9.09 -6.79 21.14
N ALA A 108 -9.27 -7.14 19.87
CA ALA A 108 -10.52 -7.72 19.38
C ALA A 108 -10.81 -9.11 19.99
N MET A 109 -9.78 -9.92 20.19
CA MET A 109 -9.91 -11.24 20.81
C MET A 109 -10.14 -11.14 22.32
N ALA A 110 -9.44 -10.24 23.01
CA ALA A 110 -9.59 -10.05 24.45
C ALA A 110 -10.99 -9.54 24.83
N HIS A 111 -11.56 -8.65 24.03
CA HIS A 111 -12.85 -8.00 24.30
C HIS A 111 -14.02 -8.59 23.50
N GLN A 112 -13.82 -9.69 22.78
CA GLN A 112 -14.85 -10.51 22.15
C GLN A 112 -15.91 -9.72 21.36
N PHE A 113 -15.47 -8.75 20.54
CA PHE A 113 -16.38 -7.99 19.67
C PHE A 113 -17.12 -8.91 18.69
N ASP A 114 -18.39 -8.58 18.42
CA ASP A 114 -19.25 -9.35 17.51
C ASP A 114 -18.95 -9.05 16.04
N ALA A 115 -18.54 -7.82 15.73
CA ALA A 115 -18.11 -7.37 14.41
C ALA A 115 -17.19 -6.16 14.55
N LEU A 116 -16.51 -5.77 13.46
CA LEU A 116 -15.56 -4.67 13.45
C LEU A 116 -15.83 -3.69 12.30
N VAL A 117 -15.61 -2.40 12.55
CA VAL A 117 -15.40 -1.41 11.50
C VAL A 117 -13.96 -0.91 11.59
N MET A 118 -13.20 -1.09 10.51
CA MET A 118 -11.82 -0.68 10.42
C MET A 118 -11.70 0.68 9.76
N ILE A 119 -11.00 1.63 10.43
CA ILE A 119 -10.85 3.03 9.97
C ILE A 119 -9.37 3.35 9.78
N PRO A 120 -8.74 2.84 8.70
CA PRO A 120 -7.38 3.21 8.31
C PRO A 120 -7.39 4.43 7.38
N ASN A 121 -6.20 4.89 6.97
CA ASN A 121 -6.10 5.74 5.79
C ASN A 121 -4.70 5.74 5.14
N CYS A 122 -3.62 5.42 5.88
CA CYS A 122 -2.25 5.57 5.39
C CYS A 122 -1.65 4.21 4.98
N ASP A 123 -0.45 4.27 4.42
CA ASP A 123 0.27 3.21 3.70
C ASP A 123 0.29 1.85 4.41
N LYS A 124 0.48 1.84 5.73
CA LYS A 124 0.63 0.60 6.52
C LYS A 124 -0.59 0.28 7.35
N THR A 125 -1.44 1.29 7.65
CA THR A 125 -2.67 1.06 8.41
C THR A 125 -3.71 0.30 7.61
N VAL A 126 -3.82 0.57 6.30
CA VAL A 126 -4.74 -0.16 5.41
C VAL A 126 -4.40 -1.64 5.33
N PRO A 127 -3.19 -2.06 4.87
CA PRO A 127 -2.85 -3.47 4.81
C PRO A 127 -2.77 -4.14 6.18
N GLY A 128 -2.29 -3.45 7.23
CA GLY A 128 -2.23 -4.01 8.58
C GLY A 128 -3.61 -4.34 9.14
N MET A 129 -4.60 -3.48 8.95
CA MET A 129 -5.98 -3.78 9.36
C MET A 129 -6.63 -4.85 8.47
N LEU A 130 -6.31 -4.92 7.16
CA LEU A 130 -6.78 -6.03 6.30
C LEU A 130 -6.21 -7.38 6.75
N MET A 131 -4.92 -7.42 7.13
CA MET A 131 -4.30 -8.60 7.73
C MET A 131 -5.03 -9.01 9.02
N ALA A 132 -5.30 -8.04 9.92
CA ALA A 132 -6.05 -8.31 11.15
C ALA A 132 -7.47 -8.83 10.87
N ALA A 133 -8.19 -8.24 9.93
CA ALA A 133 -9.54 -8.67 9.54
C ALA A 133 -9.53 -10.11 8.99
N ALA A 134 -8.57 -10.44 8.13
CA ALA A 134 -8.38 -11.78 7.57
C ALA A 134 -8.09 -12.81 8.66
N ARG A 135 -7.19 -12.47 9.60
CA ARG A 135 -6.77 -13.35 10.71
C ARG A 135 -7.91 -13.59 11.70
N LEU A 136 -8.60 -12.52 12.12
CA LEU A 136 -9.73 -12.57 13.06
C LEU A 136 -10.96 -13.29 12.50
N ASN A 137 -11.22 -13.11 11.21
CA ASN A 137 -12.35 -13.69 10.49
C ASN A 137 -13.70 -13.52 11.19
N ILE A 138 -13.97 -12.31 11.69
CA ILE A 138 -15.28 -11.87 12.21
C ILE A 138 -15.86 -10.82 11.26
N PRO A 139 -17.20 -10.65 11.17
CA PRO A 139 -17.80 -9.69 10.25
C PRO A 139 -17.14 -8.32 10.34
N THR A 140 -16.61 -7.82 9.23
CA THR A 140 -15.80 -6.59 9.21
C THR A 140 -16.07 -5.77 7.96
N VAL A 141 -16.14 -4.44 8.12
CA VAL A 141 -16.28 -3.46 7.04
C VAL A 141 -15.17 -2.41 7.16
N PHE A 142 -14.64 -1.95 6.03
CA PHE A 142 -13.65 -0.88 5.98
C PHE A 142 -14.29 0.43 5.55
N VAL A 143 -13.87 1.52 6.19
CA VAL A 143 -14.08 2.89 5.74
C VAL A 143 -12.84 3.72 6.00
N SER A 144 -12.16 4.10 4.92
CA SER A 144 -10.93 4.90 5.00
C SER A 144 -11.23 6.38 5.23
N GLY A 145 -10.21 7.14 5.68
CA GLY A 145 -10.32 8.57 5.88
C GLY A 145 -10.44 9.39 4.60
N GLY A 146 -10.05 8.83 3.46
CA GLY A 146 -10.08 9.46 2.15
C GLY A 146 -8.78 10.22 1.78
N PRO A 147 -8.56 10.48 0.47
CA PRO A 147 -7.42 11.25 -0.02
C PRO A 147 -7.55 12.74 0.29
N MET A 148 -6.42 13.44 0.41
CA MET A 148 -6.39 14.90 0.36
C MET A 148 -6.66 15.39 -1.07
N LEU A 149 -7.06 16.65 -1.19
CA LEU A 149 -7.13 17.32 -2.49
C LEU A 149 -5.72 17.56 -3.04
N SER A 150 -5.57 17.66 -4.34
CA SER A 150 -4.32 18.10 -4.97
C SER A 150 -4.00 19.54 -4.55
N GLY A 151 -2.72 19.85 -4.35
CA GLY A 151 -2.26 21.22 -4.15
C GLY A 151 -2.24 22.01 -5.47
N ARG A 152 -2.05 23.31 -5.38
CA ARG A 152 -1.95 24.15 -6.57
C ARG A 152 -0.83 25.17 -6.44
N VAL A 153 0.22 25.01 -7.27
CA VAL A 153 1.37 25.91 -7.34
C VAL A 153 1.48 26.48 -8.75
N LYS A 154 1.57 27.79 -8.89
CA LYS A 154 1.66 28.49 -10.20
C LYS A 154 0.63 28.00 -11.23
N GLY A 155 -0.60 27.73 -10.77
CA GLY A 155 -1.71 27.29 -11.62
C GLY A 155 -1.69 25.81 -12.02
N LYS A 156 -0.70 25.02 -11.60
CA LYS A 156 -0.59 23.58 -11.85
C LYS A 156 -0.96 22.78 -10.60
N ASN A 157 -1.64 21.66 -10.79
CA ASN A 157 -1.90 20.72 -9.71
C ASN A 157 -0.59 20.08 -9.24
N THR A 158 -0.47 19.87 -7.95
CA THR A 158 0.74 19.35 -7.28
C THR A 158 0.37 18.32 -6.22
N SER A 159 1.36 17.55 -5.83
CA SER A 159 1.27 16.58 -4.73
C SER A 159 2.59 16.50 -3.97
N LEU A 160 2.67 15.68 -2.94
CA LEU A 160 3.89 15.51 -2.15
C LEU A 160 5.11 15.14 -3.02
N SER A 161 4.94 14.36 -4.11
CA SER A 161 6.04 14.07 -5.04
C SER A 161 6.59 15.34 -5.70
N SER A 162 5.71 16.30 -6.04
CA SER A 162 6.12 17.59 -6.61
C SER A 162 7.00 18.39 -5.62
N MET A 163 6.74 18.27 -4.31
CA MET A 163 7.58 18.90 -3.29
C MET A 163 8.99 18.28 -3.25
N PHE A 164 9.11 16.95 -3.32
CA PHE A 164 10.41 16.28 -3.38
C PHE A 164 11.18 16.64 -4.66
N GLU A 165 10.49 16.74 -5.80
CA GLU A 165 11.07 17.20 -7.06
C GLU A 165 11.54 18.66 -6.99
N ALA A 166 10.77 19.53 -6.32
CA ALA A 166 11.14 20.94 -6.10
C ALA A 166 12.43 21.05 -5.26
N VAL A 167 12.57 20.24 -4.19
CA VAL A 167 13.82 20.19 -3.42
C VAL A 167 15.00 19.75 -4.29
N GLY A 168 14.80 18.76 -5.16
CA GLY A 168 15.82 18.32 -6.13
C GLY A 168 16.19 19.43 -7.13
N ALA A 169 15.20 20.15 -7.65
CA ALA A 169 15.41 21.26 -8.57
C ALA A 169 16.12 22.46 -7.91
N TYR A 170 15.83 22.73 -6.65
CA TYR A 170 16.53 23.73 -5.86
C TYR A 170 18.01 23.36 -5.67
N ALA A 171 18.28 22.11 -5.29
CA ALA A 171 19.65 21.60 -5.15
C ALA A 171 20.45 21.68 -6.47
N ALA A 172 19.77 21.58 -7.62
CA ALA A 172 20.35 21.75 -8.95
C ALA A 172 20.41 23.23 -9.43
N GLY A 173 20.02 24.19 -8.60
CA GLY A 173 20.01 25.63 -8.92
C GLY A 173 18.98 26.05 -9.97
N LYS A 174 17.94 25.22 -10.20
CA LYS A 174 16.90 25.49 -11.24
C LYS A 174 15.75 26.34 -10.74
N ILE A 175 15.50 26.39 -9.44
CA ILE A 175 14.46 27.20 -8.79
C ILE A 175 15.02 27.92 -7.56
N SER A 176 14.34 28.97 -7.11
CA SER A 176 14.71 29.77 -5.93
C SER A 176 14.20 29.14 -4.62
N GLU A 177 14.68 29.62 -3.49
CA GLU A 177 14.17 29.29 -2.15
C GLU A 177 12.70 29.71 -2.00
N ASP A 178 12.33 30.89 -2.52
CA ASP A 178 10.93 31.36 -2.51
C ASP A 178 9.98 30.40 -3.25
N ASP A 179 10.46 29.82 -4.38
CA ASP A 179 9.69 28.78 -5.09
C ASP A 179 9.48 27.55 -4.23
N VAL A 180 10.53 27.09 -3.52
CA VAL A 180 10.42 25.93 -2.59
C VAL A 180 9.42 26.24 -1.48
N MET A 181 9.47 27.44 -0.88
CA MET A 181 8.51 27.87 0.15
C MET A 181 7.06 27.92 -0.39
N GLU A 182 6.86 28.30 -1.65
CA GLU A 182 5.53 28.26 -2.27
C GLU A 182 5.02 26.83 -2.39
N PHE A 183 5.87 25.88 -2.83
CA PHE A 183 5.53 24.45 -2.87
C PHE A 183 5.20 23.92 -1.48
N GLU A 184 6.03 24.20 -0.47
CA GLU A 184 5.84 23.77 0.91
C GLU A 184 4.47 24.18 1.46
N ASN A 185 4.06 25.42 1.23
CA ASN A 185 2.80 25.94 1.76
C ASN A 185 1.54 25.48 1.01
N LYS A 186 1.66 25.02 -0.25
CA LYS A 186 0.49 24.80 -1.12
C LYS A 186 0.32 23.37 -1.61
N THR A 187 1.32 22.50 -1.47
CA THR A 187 1.32 21.15 -2.07
C THR A 187 0.37 20.19 -1.35
N CYS A 188 0.22 20.32 -0.03
CA CYS A 188 -0.67 19.47 0.79
C CYS A 188 -1.76 20.34 1.43
N PRO A 189 -2.84 20.70 0.69
CA PRO A 189 -3.76 21.76 1.13
C PRO A 189 -4.80 21.31 2.15
N THR A 190 -5.05 19.99 2.31
CA THR A 190 -6.09 19.45 3.19
C THR A 190 -5.59 18.25 3.97
N CYS A 191 -6.36 17.84 4.98
CA CYS A 191 -6.18 16.50 5.57
C CYS A 191 -6.53 15.41 4.53
N GLY A 192 -6.08 14.19 4.80
CA GLY A 192 -6.31 13.03 3.94
C GLY A 192 -5.00 12.27 3.66
N SER A 193 -5.10 11.09 3.06
CA SER A 193 -3.96 10.41 2.46
C SER A 193 -3.42 11.20 1.27
N CYS A 194 -2.29 10.80 0.69
CA CYS A 194 -1.72 11.49 -0.48
C CYS A 194 -2.76 11.66 -1.61
N SER A 195 -2.61 12.73 -2.43
CA SER A 195 -3.56 13.00 -3.53
C SER A 195 -3.35 12.15 -4.79
N GLY A 196 -2.17 11.53 -4.97
CA GLY A 196 -1.85 10.66 -6.12
C GLY A 196 -2.09 9.18 -5.85
N MET A 197 -1.87 8.33 -6.88
CA MET A 197 -1.94 6.86 -6.78
C MET A 197 -0.63 6.31 -6.17
N TYR A 198 -0.36 6.73 -4.93
CA TYR A 198 0.72 6.24 -4.09
C TYR A 198 0.22 5.07 -3.25
N THR A 199 1.02 4.57 -2.32
CA THR A 199 0.71 3.33 -1.59
C THR A 199 -0.60 3.40 -0.80
N ALA A 200 -0.86 4.50 -0.08
CA ALA A 200 -2.10 4.66 0.70
C ALA A 200 -3.35 4.53 -0.18
N ASN A 201 -3.41 5.29 -1.28
CA ASN A 201 -4.56 5.27 -2.18
C ASN A 201 -4.64 3.98 -3.00
N SER A 202 -3.51 3.40 -3.40
CA SER A 202 -3.48 2.06 -4.00
C SER A 202 -4.19 1.05 -3.09
N MET A 203 -3.80 0.98 -1.82
CA MET A 203 -4.39 0.03 -0.89
C MET A 203 -5.84 0.36 -0.52
N ASN A 204 -6.21 1.65 -0.41
CA ASN A 204 -7.61 2.07 -0.20
C ASN A 204 -8.52 1.70 -1.38
N CYS A 205 -8.04 1.86 -2.62
CA CYS A 205 -8.75 1.46 -3.83
C CYS A 205 -8.86 -0.07 -3.92
N LEU A 206 -7.76 -0.79 -3.66
CA LEU A 206 -7.75 -2.25 -3.67
C LEU A 206 -8.60 -2.87 -2.54
N THR A 207 -8.79 -2.18 -1.41
CA THR A 207 -9.75 -2.58 -0.37
C THR A 207 -11.18 -2.59 -0.91
N GLU A 208 -11.54 -1.62 -1.75
CA GLU A 208 -12.84 -1.57 -2.44
C GLU A 208 -12.98 -2.71 -3.45
N VAL A 209 -11.92 -2.98 -4.23
CA VAL A 209 -11.88 -4.08 -5.22
C VAL A 209 -11.97 -5.45 -4.56
N LEU A 210 -11.25 -5.67 -3.45
CA LEU A 210 -11.34 -6.89 -2.64
C LEU A 210 -12.74 -7.13 -2.07
N GLY A 211 -13.61 -6.13 -2.12
CA GLY A 211 -14.95 -6.22 -1.58
C GLY A 211 -15.06 -5.89 -0.08
N MET A 212 -13.99 -5.45 0.58
CA MET A 212 -13.96 -5.12 2.01
C MET A 212 -14.40 -3.68 2.32
N GLY A 213 -14.42 -2.79 1.33
CA GLY A 213 -14.89 -1.41 1.41
C GLY A 213 -16.12 -1.13 0.56
N LEU A 214 -16.90 -0.12 0.94
CA LEU A 214 -18.03 0.36 0.15
C LEU A 214 -17.56 1.20 -1.03
N ARG A 215 -18.41 1.38 -2.05
CA ARG A 215 -18.14 2.25 -3.21
C ARG A 215 -17.67 3.64 -2.77
N GLY A 216 -16.55 4.08 -3.32
CA GLY A 216 -15.92 5.36 -3.02
C GLY A 216 -14.99 5.33 -1.80
N ASN A 217 -14.77 4.16 -1.20
CA ASN A 217 -13.82 4.01 -0.09
C ASN A 217 -12.44 4.56 -0.44
N GLY A 218 -11.93 4.25 -1.63
CA GLY A 218 -10.59 4.66 -2.06
C GLY A 218 -10.53 6.07 -2.66
N THR A 219 -11.65 6.66 -3.09
CA THR A 219 -11.60 7.84 -3.97
C THR A 219 -12.28 9.09 -3.44
N ILE A 220 -13.34 8.98 -2.63
CA ILE A 220 -14.02 10.16 -2.09
C ILE A 220 -13.04 10.98 -1.23
N PRO A 221 -12.78 12.27 -1.53
CA PRO A 221 -11.87 13.09 -0.74
C PRO A 221 -12.26 13.20 0.75
N ALA A 222 -11.24 13.30 1.60
CA ALA A 222 -11.40 13.35 3.06
C ALA A 222 -12.30 14.51 3.53
N VAL A 223 -12.25 15.63 2.83
CA VAL A 223 -12.98 16.87 3.19
C VAL A 223 -14.40 16.93 2.63
N TYR A 224 -14.82 15.96 1.80
CA TYR A 224 -16.16 15.95 1.23
C TYR A 224 -17.20 15.42 2.23
N SER A 225 -18.37 16.05 2.28
CA SER A 225 -19.49 15.60 3.12
C SER A 225 -19.93 14.15 2.80
N GLU A 226 -19.66 13.71 1.58
CA GLU A 226 -19.91 12.35 1.13
C GLU A 226 -19.11 11.31 1.91
N ARG A 227 -17.89 11.64 2.36
CA ARG A 227 -17.07 10.80 3.22
C ARG A 227 -17.75 10.49 4.55
N ILE A 228 -18.41 11.48 5.16
CA ILE A 228 -19.19 11.30 6.40
C ILE A 228 -20.43 10.41 6.15
N ARG A 229 -21.11 10.58 5.00
CA ARG A 229 -22.24 9.69 4.63
C ARG A 229 -21.78 8.26 4.42
N LEU A 230 -20.59 8.07 3.80
CA LEU A 230 -19.99 6.75 3.61
C LEU A 230 -19.69 6.08 4.95
N ALA A 231 -19.16 6.83 5.91
CA ALA A 231 -18.85 6.35 7.27
C ALA A 231 -20.11 5.84 7.99
N LYS A 232 -21.23 6.57 7.93
CA LYS A 232 -22.51 6.10 8.47
C LYS A 232 -22.97 4.81 7.79
N ARG A 233 -22.88 4.74 6.46
CA ARG A 233 -23.22 3.54 5.68
C ARG A 233 -22.36 2.33 6.04
N ALA A 234 -21.09 2.53 6.39
CA ALA A 234 -20.23 1.45 6.88
C ALA A 234 -20.75 0.87 8.22
N GLY A 235 -21.30 1.74 9.10
CA GLY A 235 -21.99 1.32 10.32
C GLY A 235 -23.25 0.48 10.04
N TYR A 236 -24.05 0.83 9.03
CA TYR A 236 -25.18 -0.02 8.61
C TYR A 236 -24.71 -1.34 8.00
N ALA A 237 -23.70 -1.29 7.15
CA ALA A 237 -23.18 -2.46 6.45
C ALA A 237 -22.63 -3.51 7.41
N VAL A 238 -21.86 -3.12 8.43
CA VAL A 238 -21.30 -4.09 9.40
C VAL A 238 -22.38 -4.82 10.19
N MET A 239 -23.48 -4.16 10.51
CA MET A 239 -24.63 -4.78 11.17
C MET A 239 -25.34 -5.78 10.26
N GLU A 240 -25.41 -5.49 8.96
CA GLU A 240 -25.95 -6.42 7.97
C GLU A 240 -25.02 -7.63 7.77
N MET A 241 -23.69 -7.40 7.72
CA MET A 241 -22.70 -8.49 7.67
C MET A 241 -22.84 -9.41 8.88
N LEU A 242 -22.99 -8.84 10.08
CA LEU A 242 -23.18 -9.62 11.30
C LEU A 242 -24.46 -10.47 11.25
N LYS A 243 -25.58 -9.91 10.78
CA LYS A 243 -26.85 -10.66 10.65
C LYS A 243 -26.75 -11.82 9.67
N ARG A 244 -26.00 -11.66 8.60
CA ARG A 244 -25.84 -12.64 7.54
C ARG A 244 -24.66 -13.59 7.77
N ASP A 245 -23.87 -13.36 8.82
CA ASP A 245 -22.62 -14.06 9.15
C ASP A 245 -21.62 -14.08 7.95
N ILE A 246 -21.54 -12.96 7.21
CA ILE A 246 -20.55 -12.79 6.14
C ILE A 246 -19.25 -12.30 6.77
N ARG A 247 -18.17 -13.06 6.58
CA ARG A 247 -16.88 -12.86 7.23
C ARG A 247 -15.80 -12.49 6.22
N PRO A 248 -14.67 -11.90 6.64
CA PRO A 248 -13.59 -11.51 5.74
C PRO A 248 -13.09 -12.63 4.81
N ARG A 249 -12.99 -13.88 5.27
CA ARG A 249 -12.51 -14.99 4.41
C ARG A 249 -13.57 -15.48 3.40
N ASP A 250 -14.83 -15.12 3.58
CA ASP A 250 -15.87 -15.35 2.56
C ASP A 250 -15.75 -14.35 1.41
N ILE A 251 -15.09 -13.20 1.66
CA ILE A 251 -14.87 -12.10 0.71
C ILE A 251 -13.46 -12.17 0.13
N MET A 252 -12.43 -12.30 0.97
CA MET A 252 -11.01 -12.34 0.56
C MET A 252 -10.63 -13.73 0.04
N THR A 253 -11.31 -14.18 -1.01
CA THR A 253 -11.02 -15.43 -1.71
C THR A 253 -9.89 -15.26 -2.72
N LYS A 254 -9.38 -16.36 -3.27
CA LYS A 254 -8.37 -16.32 -4.34
C LYS A 254 -8.83 -15.47 -5.53
N GLU A 255 -10.10 -15.62 -5.93
CA GLU A 255 -10.71 -14.87 -7.02
C GLU A 255 -10.77 -13.36 -6.73
N ALA A 256 -11.02 -12.97 -5.47
CA ALA A 256 -11.00 -11.58 -5.05
C ALA A 256 -9.58 -10.98 -5.10
N PHE A 257 -8.54 -11.77 -4.74
CA PHE A 257 -7.15 -11.34 -4.91
C PHE A 257 -6.75 -11.25 -6.40
N ILE A 258 -7.25 -12.12 -7.27
CA ILE A 258 -7.07 -12.00 -8.73
C ILE A 258 -7.72 -10.71 -9.24
N ASN A 259 -8.94 -10.38 -8.78
CA ASN A 259 -9.56 -9.09 -9.09
C ASN A 259 -8.70 -7.92 -8.61
N ALA A 260 -8.16 -8.00 -7.39
CA ALA A 260 -7.29 -6.95 -6.85
C ALA A 260 -6.02 -6.76 -7.70
N LEU A 261 -5.33 -7.84 -8.09
CA LEU A 261 -4.16 -7.77 -8.98
C LEU A 261 -4.54 -7.23 -10.37
N THR A 262 -5.68 -7.64 -10.92
CA THR A 262 -6.17 -7.12 -12.21
C THR A 262 -6.39 -5.61 -12.14
N MET A 263 -7.03 -5.14 -11.09
CA MET A 263 -7.26 -3.70 -10.90
C MET A 263 -6.00 -2.92 -10.55
N ASP A 264 -5.05 -3.54 -9.85
CA ASP A 264 -3.71 -3.02 -9.60
C ASP A 264 -2.98 -2.68 -10.91
N MET A 265 -3.06 -3.60 -11.89
CA MET A 265 -2.53 -3.41 -13.25
C MET A 265 -3.26 -2.32 -14.02
N ALA A 266 -4.60 -2.30 -13.95
CA ALA A 266 -5.42 -1.33 -14.68
C ALA A 266 -5.26 0.11 -14.17
N LEU A 267 -5.12 0.29 -12.87
CA LEU A 267 -4.93 1.59 -12.20
C LEU A 267 -3.48 2.08 -12.25
N GLY A 268 -2.50 1.18 -12.41
CA GLY A 268 -1.09 1.49 -12.25
C GLY A 268 -0.75 1.92 -10.82
N CYS A 269 -1.09 1.06 -9.87
CA CYS A 269 -0.88 1.31 -8.44
C CYS A 269 0.61 1.39 -8.04
N SER A 270 0.88 1.56 -6.77
CA SER A 270 2.24 1.51 -6.20
C SER A 270 2.78 0.08 -6.22
N THR A 271 4.08 -0.09 -6.48
CA THR A 271 4.77 -1.39 -6.35
C THR A 271 4.64 -2.01 -4.96
N ASN A 272 4.33 -1.21 -3.94
CA ASN A 272 4.06 -1.70 -2.59
C ASN A 272 2.82 -2.61 -2.50
N SER A 273 1.88 -2.53 -3.44
CA SER A 273 0.76 -3.47 -3.53
C SER A 273 1.24 -4.92 -3.71
N MET A 274 2.35 -5.10 -4.48
CA MET A 274 2.99 -6.41 -4.67
C MET A 274 3.66 -6.97 -3.41
N LEU A 275 3.78 -6.17 -2.35
CA LEU A 275 4.19 -6.61 -1.02
C LEU A 275 2.98 -6.81 -0.10
N HIS A 276 1.99 -5.91 -0.19
CA HIS A 276 0.86 -5.91 0.74
C HIS A 276 -0.22 -6.93 0.38
N LEU A 277 -0.53 -7.14 -0.90
CA LEU A 277 -1.51 -8.17 -1.31
C LEU A 277 -1.07 -9.58 -0.91
N PRO A 278 0.19 -10.02 -1.14
CA PRO A 278 0.68 -11.30 -0.60
C PRO A 278 0.60 -11.41 0.92
N ALA A 279 0.88 -10.32 1.65
CA ALA A 279 0.79 -10.32 3.11
C ALA A 279 -0.66 -10.50 3.61
N ILE A 280 -1.62 -9.84 2.97
CA ILE A 280 -3.05 -9.98 3.30
C ILE A 280 -3.55 -11.37 2.92
N ALA A 281 -3.14 -11.90 1.76
CA ALA A 281 -3.48 -13.24 1.29
C ALA A 281 -2.95 -14.32 2.25
N TYR A 282 -1.71 -14.16 2.75
CA TYR A 282 -1.12 -15.03 3.76
C TYR A 282 -2.03 -15.13 5.01
N GLU A 283 -2.49 -14.01 5.55
CA GLU A 283 -3.38 -13.99 6.71
C GLU A 283 -4.80 -14.52 6.40
N ALA A 284 -5.22 -14.42 5.15
CA ALA A 284 -6.50 -15.00 4.69
C ALA A 284 -6.40 -16.52 4.46
N GLY A 285 -5.20 -17.11 4.50
CA GLY A 285 -4.95 -18.51 4.14
C GLY A 285 -5.03 -18.77 2.63
N VAL A 286 -4.79 -17.74 1.81
CA VAL A 286 -4.80 -17.81 0.35
C VAL A 286 -3.36 -17.78 -0.18
N GLU A 287 -3.00 -18.78 -0.95
CA GLU A 287 -1.72 -18.80 -1.66
C GLU A 287 -1.76 -17.85 -2.85
N LEU A 288 -0.96 -16.78 -2.79
CA LEU A 288 -0.83 -15.78 -3.83
C LEU A 288 0.65 -15.66 -4.23
N ASN A 289 0.99 -16.28 -5.37
CA ASN A 289 2.34 -16.17 -5.92
C ASN A 289 2.46 -14.88 -6.75
N VAL A 290 3.53 -14.10 -6.52
CA VAL A 290 3.82 -12.87 -7.27
C VAL A 290 4.02 -13.11 -8.79
N ASP A 291 4.36 -14.34 -9.19
CA ASP A 291 4.54 -14.69 -10.60
C ASP A 291 3.27 -14.54 -11.43
N ILE A 292 2.09 -14.75 -10.83
CA ILE A 292 0.80 -14.57 -11.51
C ILE A 292 0.58 -13.11 -11.96
N ALA A 293 1.27 -12.16 -11.34
CA ALA A 293 1.15 -10.76 -11.67
C ALA A 293 1.52 -10.46 -13.13
N ASN A 294 2.56 -11.12 -13.67
CA ASN A 294 2.95 -10.93 -15.08
C ASN A 294 1.90 -11.50 -16.05
N GLU A 295 1.29 -12.64 -15.71
CA GLU A 295 0.22 -13.23 -16.54
C GLU A 295 -1.01 -12.32 -16.57
N ILE A 296 -1.36 -11.74 -15.42
CA ILE A 296 -2.46 -10.78 -15.30
C ILE A 296 -2.09 -9.48 -16.03
N SER A 297 -0.87 -8.96 -15.82
CA SER A 297 -0.38 -7.73 -16.46
C SER A 297 -0.41 -7.83 -17.99
N ALA A 298 -0.04 -8.99 -18.56
CA ALA A 298 -0.04 -9.20 -20.01
C ALA A 298 -1.44 -9.10 -20.64
N LYS A 299 -2.49 -9.35 -19.88
CA LYS A 299 -3.90 -9.37 -20.36
C LYS A 299 -4.68 -8.13 -19.96
N THR A 300 -4.20 -7.39 -18.94
CA THR A 300 -4.92 -6.26 -18.36
C THR A 300 -4.38 -4.95 -18.90
N PRO A 301 -5.18 -4.16 -19.63
CA PRO A 301 -4.75 -2.84 -20.09
C PRO A 301 -4.63 -1.87 -18.92
N ASN A 302 -3.68 -0.92 -19.00
CA ASN A 302 -3.59 0.19 -18.08
C ASN A 302 -4.53 1.31 -18.54
N LEU A 303 -5.54 1.62 -17.71
CA LEU A 303 -6.63 2.56 -18.05
C LEU A 303 -6.47 3.93 -17.40
N CYS A 304 -5.60 4.07 -16.40
CA CYS A 304 -5.46 5.31 -15.63
C CYS A 304 -3.99 5.73 -15.55
N HIS A 305 -3.71 7.00 -15.83
CA HIS A 305 -2.40 7.63 -15.63
C HIS A 305 -2.48 8.65 -14.50
N LEU A 306 -2.64 8.15 -13.28
CA LEU A 306 -2.68 8.98 -12.08
C LEU A 306 -1.25 9.34 -11.63
N ALA A 307 -1.08 10.49 -10.97
CA ALA A 307 0.21 10.89 -10.42
C ALA A 307 0.83 9.76 -9.58
N PRO A 308 2.13 9.42 -9.76
CA PRO A 308 3.18 10.14 -10.49
C PRO A 308 3.31 9.75 -11.98
N ALA A 309 2.53 8.78 -12.50
CA ALA A 309 2.61 8.35 -13.90
C ALA A 309 2.05 9.40 -14.86
N GLY A 310 1.11 10.22 -14.40
CA GLY A 310 0.49 11.31 -15.13
C GLY A 310 0.20 12.51 -14.24
N HIS A 311 -0.72 13.38 -14.70
CA HIS A 311 -1.08 14.63 -14.02
C HIS A 311 -2.49 14.61 -13.43
N THR A 312 -3.15 13.46 -13.43
CA THR A 312 -4.48 13.22 -12.86
C THR A 312 -4.35 12.79 -11.40
N TYR A 313 -5.24 13.22 -10.55
CA TYR A 313 -5.25 12.94 -9.11
C TYR A 313 -6.47 12.10 -8.72
N ILE A 314 -6.52 11.63 -7.47
CA ILE A 314 -7.58 10.73 -7.00
C ILE A 314 -8.95 11.42 -6.95
N GLU A 315 -8.99 12.73 -6.69
CA GLU A 315 -10.24 13.52 -6.74
C GLU A 315 -10.88 13.48 -8.14
N GLU A 316 -10.07 13.59 -9.20
CA GLU A 316 -10.54 13.52 -10.59
C GLU A 316 -11.01 12.10 -10.93
N LEU A 317 -10.31 11.07 -10.43
CA LEU A 317 -10.78 9.68 -10.55
C LEU A 317 -12.14 9.48 -9.87
N ASN A 318 -12.37 10.08 -8.70
CA ASN A 318 -13.66 10.03 -8.02
C ASN A 318 -14.77 10.65 -8.88
N GLU A 319 -14.52 11.82 -9.46
CA GLU A 319 -15.44 12.53 -10.34
C GLU A 319 -15.72 11.76 -11.63
N ALA A 320 -14.74 11.05 -12.17
CA ALA A 320 -14.87 10.19 -13.35
C ALA A 320 -15.69 8.91 -13.09
N GLY A 321 -16.11 8.63 -11.84
CA GLY A 321 -16.93 7.49 -11.48
C GLY A 321 -16.26 6.50 -10.52
N GLY A 322 -15.01 6.77 -10.13
CA GLY A 322 -14.26 6.03 -9.12
C GLY A 322 -13.90 4.60 -9.54
N ILE A 323 -13.55 3.79 -8.56
CA ILE A 323 -13.08 2.42 -8.78
C ILE A 323 -14.12 1.55 -9.49
N TYR A 324 -15.39 1.71 -9.16
CA TYR A 324 -16.44 0.92 -9.82
C TYR A 324 -16.56 1.22 -11.33
N ALA A 325 -16.26 2.45 -11.78
CA ALA A 325 -16.21 2.77 -13.19
C ALA A 325 -15.04 2.06 -13.89
N VAL A 326 -13.84 2.04 -13.28
CA VAL A 326 -12.68 1.30 -13.80
C VAL A 326 -12.96 -0.21 -13.82
N MET A 327 -13.55 -0.77 -12.75
CA MET A 327 -13.96 -2.18 -12.71
C MET A 327 -14.96 -2.50 -13.80
N LYS A 328 -15.90 -1.59 -14.10
CA LYS A 328 -16.87 -1.75 -15.17
C LYS A 328 -16.21 -1.81 -16.54
N GLU A 329 -15.21 -0.95 -16.80
CA GLU A 329 -14.43 -0.99 -18.04
C GLU A 329 -13.68 -2.33 -18.19
N ILE A 330 -12.96 -2.76 -17.15
CA ILE A 330 -12.22 -4.04 -17.17
C ILE A 330 -13.15 -5.24 -17.29
N SER A 331 -14.35 -5.17 -16.69
CA SER A 331 -15.33 -6.27 -16.78
C SER A 331 -15.81 -6.55 -18.21
N LYS A 332 -15.78 -5.57 -19.11
CA LYS A 332 -16.09 -5.75 -20.53
C LYS A 332 -15.14 -6.72 -21.23
N LEU A 333 -13.92 -6.87 -20.71
CA LEU A 333 -12.89 -7.78 -21.22
C LEU A 333 -12.97 -9.19 -20.61
N GLY A 334 -13.91 -9.44 -19.68
CA GLY A 334 -14.03 -10.72 -19.00
C GLY A 334 -12.88 -11.03 -18.01
N LEU A 335 -12.17 -10.00 -17.52
CA LEU A 335 -10.97 -10.14 -16.67
C LEU A 335 -11.29 -10.11 -15.18
N LEU A 336 -12.54 -9.90 -14.77
CA LEU A 336 -12.96 -9.89 -13.37
C LEU A 336 -13.85 -11.09 -13.02
N ASN A 337 -13.65 -11.63 -11.84
CA ASN A 337 -14.52 -12.62 -11.21
C ASN A 337 -15.71 -11.89 -10.58
N LEU A 338 -16.83 -11.83 -11.29
CA LEU A 338 -17.99 -11.01 -10.93
C LEU A 338 -18.82 -11.58 -9.79
N ASP A 339 -18.67 -12.87 -9.47
CA ASP A 339 -19.43 -13.58 -8.43
C ASP A 339 -18.82 -13.43 -7.03
N CYS A 340 -17.65 -12.79 -6.89
CA CYS A 340 -17.04 -12.53 -5.60
C CYS A 340 -17.97 -11.73 -4.69
N MET A 341 -18.16 -12.21 -3.44
CA MET A 341 -18.96 -11.55 -2.41
C MET A 341 -18.29 -10.28 -1.92
N THR A 342 -19.07 -9.31 -1.45
CA THR A 342 -18.57 -8.05 -0.88
C THR A 342 -19.30 -7.68 0.42
N VAL A 343 -18.77 -6.69 1.15
CA VAL A 343 -19.39 -6.13 2.36
C VAL A 343 -20.76 -5.45 2.13
N THR A 344 -21.18 -5.29 0.89
CA THR A 344 -22.55 -4.85 0.57
C THR A 344 -23.56 -5.99 0.68
N GLY A 345 -23.10 -7.23 0.88
CA GLY A 345 -23.93 -8.43 0.81
C GLY A 345 -24.37 -8.79 -0.61
N LYS A 346 -23.75 -8.18 -1.61
CA LYS A 346 -23.95 -8.41 -3.04
C LYS A 346 -22.64 -8.81 -3.68
N THR A 347 -22.71 -9.39 -4.88
CA THR A 347 -21.53 -9.72 -5.66
C THR A 347 -20.89 -8.47 -6.28
N VAL A 348 -19.64 -8.61 -6.73
CA VAL A 348 -18.93 -7.58 -7.51
C VAL A 348 -19.76 -7.19 -8.75
N GLY A 349 -20.28 -8.17 -9.50
CA GLY A 349 -21.07 -7.91 -10.70
C GLY A 349 -22.33 -7.09 -10.44
N GLU A 350 -23.06 -7.41 -9.35
CA GLU A 350 -24.24 -6.64 -8.94
C GLU A 350 -23.87 -5.20 -8.56
N ASN A 351 -22.77 -5.01 -7.86
CA ASN A 351 -22.30 -3.70 -7.41
C ASN A 351 -21.89 -2.78 -8.56
N ILE A 352 -21.18 -3.30 -9.56
CA ILE A 352 -20.70 -2.49 -10.70
C ILE A 352 -21.70 -2.40 -11.85
N LYS A 353 -22.85 -3.07 -11.78
CA LYS A 353 -23.85 -3.16 -12.87
C LYS A 353 -24.18 -1.80 -13.47
N ASN A 354 -24.43 -0.82 -12.61
CA ASN A 354 -24.84 0.54 -12.99
C ASN A 354 -23.70 1.57 -12.86
N ALA A 355 -22.45 1.12 -12.77
CA ALA A 355 -21.31 2.03 -12.78
C ALA A 355 -21.12 2.60 -14.19
N VAL A 356 -20.80 3.89 -14.25
CA VAL A 356 -20.60 4.64 -15.50
C VAL A 356 -19.26 5.33 -15.44
N ASN A 357 -18.50 5.26 -16.52
CA ASN A 357 -17.33 6.08 -16.76
C ASN A 357 -17.80 7.45 -17.24
N LEU A 358 -17.58 8.49 -16.44
CA LEU A 358 -18.05 9.86 -16.69
C LEU A 358 -17.00 10.72 -17.39
N ASP A 359 -15.73 10.29 -17.39
CA ASP A 359 -14.62 11.00 -18.02
C ASP A 359 -13.61 10.03 -18.63
N THR A 360 -13.60 9.96 -19.96
CA THR A 360 -12.72 9.06 -20.71
C THR A 360 -11.27 9.54 -20.84
N ASP A 361 -10.97 10.76 -20.41
CA ASP A 361 -9.59 11.25 -20.31
C ASP A 361 -8.94 10.83 -19.00
N VAL A 362 -9.72 10.66 -17.93
CA VAL A 362 -9.28 10.15 -16.63
C VAL A 362 -9.26 8.62 -16.62
N ILE A 363 -10.36 7.99 -17.06
CA ILE A 363 -10.48 6.53 -17.17
C ILE A 363 -10.60 6.18 -18.65
N ARG A 364 -9.51 5.75 -19.26
CA ARG A 364 -9.53 5.34 -20.67
C ARG A 364 -10.48 4.15 -20.89
N PRO A 365 -11.28 4.15 -21.97
CA PRO A 365 -12.05 2.97 -22.33
C PRO A 365 -11.13 1.78 -22.64
N ALA A 366 -11.62 0.57 -22.39
CA ALA A 366 -10.84 -0.66 -22.59
C ALA A 366 -10.31 -0.81 -24.02
N GLU A 367 -11.02 -0.24 -25.01
CA GLU A 367 -10.65 -0.25 -26.44
C GLU A 367 -9.52 0.73 -26.78
N ASN A 368 -9.29 1.76 -25.93
CA ASN A 368 -8.26 2.79 -26.14
C ASN A 368 -7.47 3.07 -24.84
N PRO A 369 -6.76 2.08 -24.28
CA PRO A 369 -6.01 2.23 -23.04
C PRO A 369 -4.74 3.07 -23.22
N TYR A 370 -4.17 3.54 -22.12
CA TYR A 370 -2.82 4.13 -22.11
C TYR A 370 -1.74 3.10 -22.50
N SER A 371 -1.92 1.86 -22.05
CA SER A 371 -1.06 0.72 -22.41
C SER A 371 -1.91 -0.54 -22.52
N LYS A 372 -1.60 -1.40 -23.49
CA LYS A 372 -2.24 -2.72 -23.64
C LYS A 372 -1.86 -3.72 -22.56
N VAL A 373 -0.86 -3.41 -21.78
CA VAL A 373 -0.34 -4.21 -20.65
C VAL A 373 -0.40 -3.41 -19.37
N GLY A 374 -0.40 -4.12 -18.24
CA GLY A 374 -0.58 -3.55 -16.92
C GLY A 374 0.50 -2.57 -16.47
N GLY A 375 0.16 -1.75 -15.49
CA GLY A 375 1.02 -0.69 -14.96
C GLY A 375 2.16 -1.18 -14.06
N ILE A 376 2.20 -2.46 -13.69
CA ILE A 376 3.27 -3.07 -12.88
C ILE A 376 3.87 -4.25 -13.64
N ALA A 377 5.19 -4.44 -13.49
CA ALA A 377 5.91 -5.61 -13.98
C ALA A 377 6.76 -6.24 -12.87
N VAL A 378 6.81 -7.56 -12.85
CA VAL A 378 7.69 -8.37 -11.99
C VAL A 378 8.83 -8.88 -12.86
N LEU A 379 10.07 -8.50 -12.54
CA LEU A 379 11.25 -8.93 -13.29
C LEU A 379 11.96 -10.05 -12.54
N LYS A 380 12.62 -10.94 -13.30
CA LYS A 380 13.49 -12.00 -12.80
C LYS A 380 14.81 -12.07 -13.58
N GLY A 381 15.80 -12.63 -12.95
CA GLY A 381 17.10 -12.85 -13.57
C GLY A 381 18.20 -13.18 -12.54
N ASN A 382 19.45 -13.21 -12.98
CA ASN A 382 20.54 -13.62 -12.10
C ASN A 382 20.83 -12.65 -10.94
N ILE A 383 20.27 -11.42 -10.98
CA ILE A 383 20.37 -10.45 -9.86
C ILE A 383 19.24 -10.68 -8.85
N ALA A 384 18.04 -11.04 -9.32
CA ALA A 384 16.84 -11.21 -8.51
C ALA A 384 16.08 -12.47 -8.96
N PRO A 385 16.59 -13.68 -8.63
CA PRO A 385 16.00 -14.94 -9.10
C PRO A 385 14.58 -15.19 -8.58
N ASP A 386 14.26 -14.71 -7.38
CA ASP A 386 12.89 -14.85 -6.87
C ASP A 386 11.96 -13.83 -7.52
N SER A 387 12.29 -12.55 -7.46
CA SER A 387 11.58 -11.45 -8.13
C SER A 387 12.20 -10.08 -7.82
N CYS A 388 11.86 -9.09 -8.63
CA CYS A 388 11.87 -7.68 -8.29
C CYS A 388 10.71 -6.98 -9.04
N VAL A 389 10.33 -5.78 -8.62
CA VAL A 389 9.12 -5.12 -9.12
C VAL A 389 9.42 -3.70 -9.62
N VAL A 390 8.70 -3.29 -10.66
CA VAL A 390 8.79 -1.93 -11.20
C VAL A 390 7.40 -1.40 -11.56
N LYS A 391 7.17 -0.10 -11.28
CA LYS A 391 5.98 0.61 -11.75
C LYS A 391 6.16 0.97 -13.23
N ARG A 392 5.80 0.05 -14.11
CA ARG A 392 5.94 0.17 -15.57
C ARG A 392 5.25 1.42 -16.11
N SER A 393 4.08 1.77 -15.58
CA SER A 393 3.31 2.95 -16.00
C SER A 393 4.02 4.28 -15.74
N ALA A 394 5.05 4.30 -14.90
CA ALA A 394 5.85 5.49 -14.58
C ALA A 394 7.25 5.47 -15.24
N VAL A 395 7.53 4.47 -16.08
CA VAL A 395 8.80 4.35 -16.82
C VAL A 395 8.64 4.93 -18.21
N LEU A 396 9.55 5.80 -18.61
CA LEU A 396 9.56 6.36 -19.96
C LEU A 396 9.90 5.29 -21.01
N PRO A 397 9.38 5.38 -22.23
CA PRO A 397 9.57 4.37 -23.28
C PRO A 397 11.04 4.02 -23.55
N GLU A 398 11.94 5.01 -23.52
CA GLU A 398 13.38 4.85 -23.71
C GLU A 398 14.06 4.06 -22.58
N MET A 399 13.46 4.03 -21.38
CA MET A 399 14.00 3.34 -20.21
C MET A 399 13.35 1.95 -19.99
N LEU A 400 12.42 1.52 -20.85
CA LEU A 400 11.87 0.16 -20.80
C LEU A 400 12.93 -0.91 -21.11
N LYS A 401 14.01 -0.52 -21.81
CA LYS A 401 15.23 -1.30 -21.97
C LYS A 401 16.42 -0.43 -21.61
N HIS A 402 17.26 -0.92 -20.71
CA HIS A 402 18.44 -0.20 -20.28
C HIS A 402 19.61 -1.17 -20.07
N SER A 403 20.80 -0.73 -20.39
CA SER A 403 22.04 -1.47 -20.12
C SER A 403 23.12 -0.49 -19.69
N GLY A 404 23.74 -0.75 -18.53
CA GLY A 404 24.72 0.17 -18.01
C GLY A 404 25.57 -0.39 -16.87
N PRO A 405 26.67 0.31 -16.51
CA PRO A 405 27.53 -0.09 -15.42
C PRO A 405 26.84 0.17 -14.06
N ALA A 406 26.98 -0.80 -13.17
CA ALA A 406 26.54 -0.67 -11.79
C ALA A 406 27.33 0.38 -11.02
N ARG A 407 26.64 1.15 -10.19
CA ARG A 407 27.17 1.99 -9.11
C ARG A 407 26.58 1.51 -7.81
N VAL A 408 27.37 0.80 -7.01
CA VAL A 408 26.89 0.01 -5.88
C VAL A 408 27.06 0.76 -4.56
N PHE A 409 25.97 0.85 -3.80
CA PHE A 409 25.92 1.52 -2.49
C PHE A 409 25.28 0.59 -1.45
N ASP A 410 25.84 0.59 -0.25
CA ASP A 410 25.39 -0.26 0.84
C ASP A 410 24.35 0.42 1.78
N CYS A 411 23.90 1.62 1.42
CA CYS A 411 22.81 2.35 2.07
C CYS A 411 22.28 3.47 1.18
N GLU A 412 21.08 3.97 1.52
CA GLU A 412 20.44 5.09 0.83
C GLU A 412 21.26 6.38 0.89
N GLU A 413 21.86 6.67 2.04
CA GLU A 413 22.59 7.91 2.31
C GLU A 413 23.79 8.10 1.39
N ASP A 414 24.58 7.03 1.20
CA ASP A 414 25.75 7.05 0.31
C ASP A 414 25.34 7.21 -1.16
N ALA A 415 24.25 6.56 -1.57
CA ALA A 415 23.69 6.72 -2.91
C ALA A 415 23.25 8.16 -3.18
N ILE A 416 22.51 8.78 -2.25
CA ILE A 416 22.07 10.18 -2.35
C ILE A 416 23.27 11.11 -2.43
N ALA A 417 24.30 10.92 -1.59
CA ALA A 417 25.52 11.71 -1.62
C ALA A 417 26.23 11.62 -2.97
N ALA A 418 26.30 10.42 -3.56
CA ALA A 418 26.91 10.20 -4.88
C ALA A 418 26.11 10.86 -6.00
N ILE A 419 24.75 10.75 -5.98
CA ILE A 419 23.87 11.37 -6.97
C ILE A 419 24.04 12.90 -6.92
N LYS A 420 23.85 13.51 -5.75
CA LYS A 420 23.96 14.96 -5.57
C LYS A 420 25.37 15.49 -5.80
N GLY A 421 26.39 14.66 -5.53
CA GLY A 421 27.81 14.98 -5.79
C GLY A 421 28.25 14.83 -7.25
N GLY A 422 27.32 14.54 -8.18
CA GLY A 422 27.63 14.42 -9.62
C GLY A 422 28.49 13.20 -9.99
N LYS A 423 28.55 12.18 -9.13
CA LYS A 423 29.29 10.93 -9.41
C LYS A 423 28.50 9.95 -10.27
N ILE A 424 27.17 10.14 -10.37
CA ILE A 424 26.30 9.36 -11.22
C ILE A 424 26.13 10.08 -12.55
N VAL A 425 26.35 9.36 -13.63
CA VAL A 425 26.35 9.90 -15.00
C VAL A 425 25.31 9.19 -15.87
N PRO A 426 24.90 9.78 -17.01
CA PRO A 426 24.00 9.13 -17.95
C PRO A 426 24.48 7.72 -18.33
N GLY A 427 23.59 6.75 -18.28
CA GLY A 427 23.87 5.34 -18.59
C GLY A 427 24.13 4.47 -17.35
N ASP A 428 24.39 5.04 -16.18
CA ASP A 428 24.63 4.27 -14.95
C ASP A 428 23.37 3.51 -14.47
N VAL A 429 23.61 2.42 -13.73
CA VAL A 429 22.61 1.71 -12.94
C VAL A 429 22.98 1.82 -11.46
N VAL A 430 22.24 2.59 -10.71
CA VAL A 430 22.44 2.76 -9.26
C VAL A 430 21.87 1.56 -8.53
N VAL A 431 22.70 0.87 -7.74
CA VAL A 431 22.30 -0.29 -6.92
C VAL A 431 22.41 0.07 -5.44
N ILE A 432 21.27 0.04 -4.73
CA ILE A 432 21.20 0.30 -3.28
C ILE A 432 20.81 -1.01 -2.60
N ARG A 433 21.69 -1.55 -1.77
CA ARG A 433 21.51 -2.86 -1.14
C ARG A 433 21.57 -2.79 0.38
N TYR A 434 21.21 -3.90 1.05
CA TYR A 434 21.05 -4.00 2.52
C TYR A 434 19.95 -3.10 3.08
N GLU A 435 18.95 -2.80 2.26
CA GLU A 435 17.72 -2.07 2.64
C GLU A 435 16.48 -2.97 2.62
N GLY A 436 16.66 -4.30 2.46
CA GLY A 436 15.61 -5.30 2.45
C GLY A 436 14.95 -5.55 3.81
N PRO A 437 13.99 -6.52 3.88
CA PRO A 437 13.24 -6.83 5.10
C PRO A 437 14.11 -7.14 6.32
N LYS A 438 15.15 -7.98 6.14
CA LYS A 438 16.10 -8.37 7.21
C LYS A 438 17.29 -7.42 7.29
N GLY A 439 17.82 -7.00 6.14
CA GLY A 439 19.04 -6.21 6.04
C GLY A 439 18.86 -4.77 6.50
N GLY A 440 17.77 -4.14 6.12
CA GLY A 440 17.42 -2.78 6.47
C GLY A 440 17.39 -2.47 7.96
N PRO A 441 16.86 -3.31 8.91
CA PRO A 441 15.61 -4.04 8.74
C PRO A 441 14.42 -3.08 8.61
N GLY A 442 13.27 -3.63 8.18
CA GLY A 442 12.06 -2.86 7.95
C GLY A 442 11.88 -2.42 6.51
N MET A 443 12.75 -2.88 5.59
CA MET A 443 12.60 -2.70 4.14
C MET A 443 12.28 -1.24 3.80
N ARG A 444 13.23 -0.33 4.10
CA ARG A 444 13.08 1.12 3.94
C ARG A 444 12.49 1.48 2.58
N GLU A 445 11.52 2.39 2.60
CA GLU A 445 10.96 2.98 1.39
C GLU A 445 11.73 4.26 1.03
N MET A 446 12.24 4.33 -0.19
CA MET A 446 13.12 5.42 -0.63
C MET A 446 12.42 6.26 -1.70
N LEU A 447 12.42 7.58 -1.50
CA LEU A 447 11.97 8.57 -2.48
C LEU A 447 13.09 9.55 -2.84
N ASN A 448 13.97 9.85 -1.89
CA ASN A 448 15.05 10.82 -2.09
C ASN A 448 16.00 10.47 -3.25
N PRO A 449 16.45 9.19 -3.43
CA PRO A 449 17.31 8.85 -4.57
C PRO A 449 16.62 9.06 -5.91
N THR A 450 15.34 8.63 -6.03
CA THR A 450 14.57 8.75 -7.28
C THR A 450 14.26 10.21 -7.60
N SER A 451 13.92 11.01 -6.59
CA SER A 451 13.67 12.45 -6.75
C SER A 451 14.95 13.23 -7.06
N ALA A 452 16.10 12.85 -6.50
CA ALA A 452 17.38 13.44 -6.83
C ALA A 452 17.78 13.17 -8.29
N ILE A 453 17.63 11.93 -8.76
CA ILE A 453 17.85 11.55 -10.18
C ILE A 453 16.95 12.40 -11.08
N ALA A 454 15.65 12.51 -10.80
CA ALA A 454 14.71 13.30 -11.58
C ALA A 454 15.03 14.80 -11.53
N GLY A 455 15.34 15.35 -10.34
CA GLY A 455 15.72 16.76 -10.16
C GLY A 455 16.97 17.16 -10.94
N MET A 456 17.93 16.25 -11.07
CA MET A 456 19.16 16.43 -11.87
C MET A 456 18.93 16.22 -13.37
N GLY A 457 17.76 15.70 -13.79
CA GLY A 457 17.44 15.40 -15.19
C GLY A 457 18.10 14.13 -15.72
N LEU A 458 18.34 13.15 -14.84
CA LEU A 458 18.95 11.86 -15.16
C LEU A 458 17.92 10.72 -15.27
N ASP A 459 16.64 10.99 -15.03
CA ASP A 459 15.55 10.00 -14.99
C ASP A 459 15.25 9.32 -16.35
N THR A 460 15.76 9.91 -17.44
CA THR A 460 15.71 9.33 -18.80
C THR A 460 16.92 8.46 -19.17
N THR A 461 17.93 8.37 -18.29
CA THR A 461 19.21 7.72 -18.64
C THR A 461 19.81 6.89 -17.51
N VAL A 462 19.28 6.96 -16.31
CA VAL A 462 19.78 6.23 -15.12
C VAL A 462 18.67 5.36 -14.56
N ALA A 463 18.97 4.09 -14.30
CA ALA A 463 18.08 3.17 -13.59
C ALA A 463 18.53 3.00 -12.13
N LEU A 464 17.57 2.65 -11.25
CA LEU A 464 17.84 2.34 -9.85
C LEU A 464 17.33 0.92 -9.52
N ILE A 465 18.11 0.19 -8.73
CA ILE A 465 17.76 -1.16 -8.24
C ILE A 465 17.99 -1.21 -6.73
N THR A 466 17.10 -1.88 -6.01
CA THR A 466 17.25 -2.07 -4.55
C THR A 466 16.57 -3.36 -4.06
N ASP A 467 17.12 -3.95 -2.99
CA ASP A 467 16.43 -4.97 -2.19
C ASP A 467 15.45 -4.37 -1.17
N GLY A 468 15.49 -3.04 -0.98
CA GLY A 468 14.47 -2.26 -0.28
C GLY A 468 13.26 -1.94 -1.16
N ARG A 469 12.62 -0.80 -0.91
CA ARG A 469 11.46 -0.31 -1.65
C ARG A 469 11.71 1.08 -2.22
N PHE A 470 11.09 1.36 -3.37
CA PHE A 470 10.90 2.73 -3.80
C PHE A 470 9.47 3.19 -3.49
N SER A 471 9.32 4.47 -3.17
CA SER A 471 8.02 5.08 -2.89
C SER A 471 7.08 4.92 -4.09
N GLY A 472 5.78 4.76 -3.82
CA GLY A 472 4.74 4.80 -4.85
C GLY A 472 4.71 6.13 -5.63
N ALA A 473 5.37 7.16 -5.11
CA ALA A 473 5.56 8.47 -5.74
C ALA A 473 6.78 8.54 -6.69
N SER A 474 7.58 7.47 -6.81
CA SER A 474 8.76 7.42 -7.68
C SER A 474 8.39 7.36 -9.15
N ARG A 475 9.21 8.03 -9.99
CA ARG A 475 9.17 7.95 -11.46
C ARG A 475 10.47 7.35 -11.99
N GLY A 476 10.46 6.94 -13.27
CA GLY A 476 11.60 6.34 -13.95
C GLY A 476 11.79 4.86 -13.67
N ALA A 477 12.89 4.29 -14.17
CA ALA A 477 13.24 2.87 -14.03
C ALA A 477 13.73 2.56 -12.60
N SER A 478 12.80 2.60 -11.62
CA SER A 478 13.05 2.35 -10.20
C SER A 478 12.55 0.95 -9.84
N ILE A 479 13.48 0.00 -9.72
CA ILE A 479 13.22 -1.44 -9.55
C ILE A 479 13.48 -1.81 -8.09
N GLY A 480 12.44 -2.14 -7.34
CA GLY A 480 12.53 -2.49 -5.92
C GLY A 480 12.28 -3.96 -5.64
N HIS A 481 12.34 -4.32 -4.35
CA HIS A 481 12.05 -5.67 -3.84
C HIS A 481 12.95 -6.77 -4.42
N ALA A 482 14.18 -6.44 -4.84
CA ALA A 482 15.09 -7.45 -5.39
C ALA A 482 15.31 -8.57 -4.36
N SER A 483 14.97 -9.79 -4.77
CA SER A 483 14.95 -10.95 -3.88
C SER A 483 15.61 -12.17 -4.52
N PRO A 484 16.38 -12.95 -3.71
CA PRO A 484 16.67 -12.75 -2.28
C PRO A 484 17.48 -11.48 -1.98
N GLU A 485 17.22 -10.83 -0.83
CA GLU A 485 17.93 -9.61 -0.42
C GLU A 485 19.42 -9.83 -0.14
N ALA A 486 20.22 -8.78 -0.21
CA ALA A 486 21.66 -8.83 0.02
C ALA A 486 22.05 -9.42 1.39
N ALA A 487 21.29 -9.11 2.44
CA ALA A 487 21.60 -9.52 3.81
C ALA A 487 21.50 -11.04 4.04
N VAL A 488 20.79 -11.77 3.19
CA VAL A 488 20.69 -13.24 3.24
C VAL A 488 21.55 -13.92 2.16
N GLY A 489 22.47 -13.18 1.53
CA GLY A 489 23.36 -13.70 0.48
C GLY A 489 22.73 -13.72 -0.92
N GLY A 490 21.68 -12.95 -1.15
CA GLY A 490 21.10 -12.78 -2.48
C GLY A 490 22.08 -12.19 -3.48
N PRO A 491 21.93 -12.49 -4.79
CA PRO A 491 22.89 -12.08 -5.81
C PRO A 491 23.14 -10.57 -5.91
N ILE A 492 22.13 -9.74 -5.57
CA ILE A 492 22.29 -8.28 -5.50
C ILE A 492 23.43 -7.88 -4.56
N GLY A 493 23.67 -8.67 -3.48
CA GLY A 493 24.77 -8.47 -2.53
C GLY A 493 26.14 -8.76 -3.09
N LEU A 494 26.23 -9.43 -4.25
CA LEU A 494 27.47 -9.84 -4.91
C LEU A 494 27.89 -8.89 -6.05
N LEU A 495 27.03 -7.92 -6.41
CA LEU A 495 27.34 -6.94 -7.45
C LEU A 495 28.51 -6.04 -7.05
N GLN A 496 29.31 -5.64 -8.03
CA GLN A 496 30.45 -4.74 -7.87
C GLN A 496 30.32 -3.54 -8.82
N ASP A 497 30.98 -2.44 -8.47
CA ASP A 497 31.05 -1.28 -9.36
C ASP A 497 31.58 -1.67 -10.73
N GLY A 498 30.89 -1.21 -11.79
CA GLY A 498 31.24 -1.48 -13.16
C GLY A 498 30.65 -2.76 -13.76
N ASP A 499 30.02 -3.64 -12.98
CA ASP A 499 29.26 -4.78 -13.53
C ASP A 499 28.19 -4.25 -14.50
N ILE A 500 28.14 -4.76 -15.72
CA ILE A 500 27.10 -4.34 -16.66
C ILE A 500 25.79 -5.03 -16.32
N ILE A 501 24.75 -4.22 -16.12
CA ILE A 501 23.39 -4.70 -15.82
C ILE A 501 22.51 -4.46 -17.03
N ASP A 502 21.83 -5.51 -17.48
CA ASP A 502 20.82 -5.48 -18.54
C ASP A 502 19.43 -5.55 -17.91
N ILE A 503 18.59 -4.56 -18.23
CA ILE A 503 17.20 -4.45 -17.79
C ILE A 503 16.33 -4.47 -19.03
N ASP A 504 15.37 -5.40 -19.12
CA ASP A 504 14.31 -5.40 -20.13
C ASP A 504 12.95 -5.57 -19.44
N ILE A 505 12.28 -4.43 -19.20
CA ILE A 505 10.97 -4.39 -18.54
C ILE A 505 9.89 -5.02 -19.45
N ASN A 506 10.08 -4.99 -20.77
CA ASN A 506 9.13 -5.62 -21.69
C ASN A 506 9.24 -7.14 -21.67
N ALA A 507 10.45 -7.66 -21.51
CA ALA A 507 10.70 -9.10 -21.39
C ALA A 507 10.63 -9.61 -19.93
N ASN A 508 10.40 -8.72 -18.96
CA ASN A 508 10.40 -9.02 -17.53
C ASN A 508 11.74 -9.62 -17.03
N THR A 509 12.86 -9.10 -17.50
CA THR A 509 14.20 -9.64 -17.17
C THR A 509 15.13 -8.59 -16.59
N ILE A 510 16.00 -9.04 -15.67
CA ILE A 510 17.08 -8.24 -15.07
C ILE A 510 18.31 -9.11 -14.82
N ASN A 511 19.42 -8.80 -15.47
CA ASN A 511 20.63 -9.62 -15.39
C ASN A 511 21.90 -8.77 -15.30
N ALA A 512 22.90 -9.26 -14.56
CA ALA A 512 24.27 -8.77 -14.66
C ALA A 512 25.04 -9.65 -15.65
N ARG A 513 25.93 -9.03 -16.46
CA ARG A 513 26.86 -9.75 -17.33
C ARG A 513 28.05 -10.29 -16.52
N VAL A 514 27.72 -11.07 -15.50
CA VAL A 514 28.68 -11.74 -14.60
C VAL A 514 28.44 -13.23 -14.76
N SER A 515 29.52 -14.00 -14.98
CA SER A 515 29.38 -15.45 -15.13
C SER A 515 28.98 -16.13 -13.81
N GLU A 516 28.40 -17.33 -13.90
CA GLU A 516 28.04 -18.12 -12.73
C GLU A 516 29.26 -18.47 -11.87
N GLU A 517 30.42 -18.72 -12.51
CA GLU A 517 31.69 -19.01 -11.83
C GLU A 517 32.15 -17.77 -11.03
N GLU A 518 32.04 -16.58 -11.60
CA GLU A 518 32.43 -15.35 -10.91
C GLU A 518 31.44 -15.05 -9.75
N PHE A 519 30.15 -15.24 -9.92
CA PHE A 519 29.19 -15.14 -8.83
C PHE A 519 29.47 -16.15 -7.71
N ALA A 520 29.82 -17.40 -8.06
CA ALA A 520 30.21 -18.42 -7.06
C ALA A 520 31.45 -17.99 -6.27
N LYS A 521 32.49 -17.50 -6.95
CA LYS A 521 33.71 -16.97 -6.32
C LYS A 521 33.44 -15.77 -5.41
N ARG A 522 32.58 -14.84 -5.83
CA ARG A 522 32.18 -13.70 -5.01
C ARG A 522 31.39 -14.16 -3.78
N ARG A 523 30.58 -15.20 -3.91
CA ARG A 523 29.79 -15.79 -2.81
C ARG A 523 30.68 -16.44 -1.75
N GLU A 524 31.79 -17.10 -2.12
CA GLU A 524 32.76 -17.66 -1.18
C GLU A 524 33.38 -16.57 -0.28
N ASN A 525 33.55 -15.35 -0.80
CA ASN A 525 34.12 -14.22 -0.09
C ASN A 525 33.07 -13.32 0.57
N TRP A 526 31.78 -13.57 0.32
CA TRP A 526 30.71 -12.75 0.87
C TRP A 526 30.56 -13.00 2.38
N LYS A 527 30.39 -11.93 3.13
CA LYS A 527 30.09 -11.98 4.55
C LYS A 527 28.80 -11.26 4.85
N PRO A 528 27.92 -11.82 5.70
CA PRO A 528 26.71 -11.12 6.10
C PRO A 528 27.04 -9.75 6.70
N ARG A 529 26.46 -8.70 6.14
CA ARG A 529 26.47 -7.39 6.77
C ARG A 529 25.26 -7.31 7.70
N ILE A 530 25.52 -7.12 8.98
CA ILE A 530 24.50 -7.01 10.02
C ILE A 530 24.47 -5.56 10.47
N ASN A 531 23.37 -4.86 10.20
CA ASN A 531 23.11 -3.56 10.80
C ASN A 531 22.71 -3.78 12.27
N GLU A 532 23.46 -3.22 13.22
CA GLU A 532 23.09 -3.31 14.63
C GLU A 532 21.77 -2.57 14.88
N VAL A 533 20.79 -3.28 15.41
CA VAL A 533 19.48 -2.73 15.77
C VAL A 533 19.03 -3.32 17.10
N THR A 534 18.24 -2.56 17.82
CA THR A 534 17.69 -2.92 19.14
C THR A 534 16.17 -2.84 19.14
N GLY A 535 15.55 -3.23 20.23
CA GLY A 535 14.12 -3.06 20.45
C GLY A 535 13.26 -3.82 19.44
N TYR A 536 12.27 -3.12 18.85
CA TYR A 536 11.31 -3.72 17.95
C TYR A 536 11.96 -4.19 16.62
N LEU A 537 12.87 -3.41 16.05
CA LEU A 537 13.56 -3.78 14.81
C LEU A 537 14.39 -5.07 14.95
N ALA A 538 14.99 -5.31 16.10
CA ALA A 538 15.74 -6.55 16.35
C ALA A 538 14.82 -7.77 16.37
N ARG A 539 13.60 -7.65 16.93
CA ARG A 539 12.57 -8.71 16.91
C ARG A 539 12.02 -8.93 15.50
N TYR A 540 11.67 -7.83 14.82
CA TYR A 540 11.17 -7.85 13.44
C TYR A 540 12.14 -8.60 12.51
N ARG A 541 13.43 -8.26 12.53
CA ARG A 541 14.45 -8.89 11.67
C ARG A 541 14.52 -10.41 11.82
N LYS A 542 14.28 -10.92 13.03
CA LYS A 542 14.33 -12.38 13.28
C LYS A 542 13.15 -13.13 12.67
N LEU A 543 11.99 -12.48 12.60
CA LEU A 543 10.73 -13.13 12.25
C LEU A 543 10.27 -12.83 10.82
N VAL A 544 10.81 -11.76 10.19
CA VAL A 544 10.33 -11.31 8.89
C VAL A 544 10.76 -12.25 7.76
N SER A 545 9.81 -12.57 6.87
CA SER A 545 10.02 -13.31 5.63
C SER A 545 10.59 -12.42 4.52
N GLY A 546 10.93 -13.01 3.37
CA GLY A 546 11.34 -12.27 2.17
C GLY A 546 10.21 -11.48 1.50
N ALA A 547 10.57 -10.52 0.64
CA ALA A 547 9.62 -9.66 -0.07
C ALA A 547 8.60 -10.42 -0.93
N PRO A 548 8.93 -11.51 -1.66
CA PRO A 548 7.94 -12.26 -2.45
C PRO A 548 6.82 -12.89 -1.61
N ARG A 549 7.06 -13.14 -0.31
CA ARG A 549 6.06 -13.61 0.65
C ARG A 549 5.35 -12.47 1.39
N GLY A 550 5.52 -11.22 0.94
CA GLY A 550 4.90 -10.04 1.55
C GLY A 550 5.66 -9.45 2.74
N ALA A 551 6.87 -9.92 3.05
CA ALA A 551 7.66 -9.52 4.23
C ALA A 551 6.81 -9.56 5.51
N VAL A 552 6.09 -10.67 5.74
CA VAL A 552 5.26 -10.92 6.93
C VAL A 552 6.10 -11.48 8.06
N LEU A 553 5.66 -11.26 9.30
CA LEU A 553 6.22 -11.97 10.44
C LEU A 553 5.72 -13.43 10.43
N THR A 554 6.63 -14.37 10.49
CA THR A 554 6.32 -15.82 10.50
C THR A 554 7.17 -16.53 11.53
N VAL A 555 6.64 -17.62 12.07
CA VAL A 555 7.35 -18.55 12.96
C VAL A 555 7.77 -19.83 12.23
N ASP A 556 7.41 -19.99 10.97
CA ASP A 556 7.61 -21.21 10.19
C ASP A 556 9.10 -21.53 9.91
N GLU A 557 9.99 -20.57 10.16
CA GLU A 557 11.44 -20.68 9.94
C GLU A 557 12.24 -20.72 11.27
N LEU A 558 11.56 -20.82 12.41
CA LEU A 558 12.17 -21.02 13.73
C LEU A 558 12.29 -22.50 14.06
#